data_cc2ca119e8cec81ab2ead0dd32ac082d
#
_entry.id   cc2ca119e8cec81ab2ead0dd32ac082d
#
_cell.length_a   1.000
_cell.length_b   1.000
_cell.length_c   1.000
_cell.angle_alpha   90.00
_cell.angle_beta   90.00
_cell.angle_gamma   90.00
#
_symmetry.space_group_name_H-M   'P 1'
#
loop_
_entity.id
_entity.type
_entity.pdbx_description
1 polymer ?
#
loop_
_entity_poly.entity_id
_entity_poly.type
_entity_poly.pdbx_seq_one_letter_code
_entity_poly.pdbx_strand_id
1 'polypeptide(L)'
;MNKIRFIILNFLLIFAVATSATNNDSIFAEYQKRCAADTSIVQIAERFIGTPYVAGTLEGDSVEQLKIRLDAFDCVTFVETTLALWRSELKSYDDFAAELQKIRYRNGKIDGFASRLHYTTDWLRNNASMGIVENITQQLSTRQLPLELNFMTHHRGRYPALRNNFEQFIAIRNIEKSLSHKRGNFFVFKRDVARIDSLIPEGAIIAITTNIEGLDCAHIGLAVKRDGATHLLHASSSQKQVCISQKTLAEYLATNKKFTGIIVAVPKK
;
A
#
# COMPACT_ATOMS: atom_id res chain seq x y z
N MET A 1 39.07 -1.83 30.31
CA MET A 1 37.73 -2.37 30.46
C MET A 1 36.73 -1.93 29.38
N ASN A 2 37.05 -0.97 28.51
CA ASN A 2 36.08 -0.42 27.54
C ASN A 2 36.01 -1.12 26.15
N LYS A 3 36.97 -1.94 25.80
CA LYS A 3 37.02 -2.62 24.48
C LYS A 3 36.06 -3.86 24.40
N ILE A 4 35.82 -4.52 25.53
CA ILE A 4 34.97 -5.73 25.57
C ILE A 4 33.48 -5.36 25.49
N ARG A 5 33.05 -4.20 26.03
CA ARG A 5 31.66 -3.73 25.93
C ARG A 5 31.24 -3.36 24.50
N PHE A 6 32.17 -2.80 23.70
CA PHE A 6 31.89 -2.43 22.30
C PHE A 6 31.72 -3.64 21.38
N ILE A 7 32.45 -4.72 21.61
CA ILE A 7 32.35 -5.96 20.83
C ILE A 7 31.05 -6.68 21.11
N ILE A 8 30.57 -6.69 22.37
CA ILE A 8 29.31 -7.33 22.74
C ILE A 8 28.09 -6.59 22.16
N LEU A 9 28.15 -5.25 22.10
CA LEU A 9 27.04 -4.44 21.55
C LEU A 9 26.91 -4.61 20.02
N ASN A 10 28.03 -4.69 19.30
CA ASN A 10 28.02 -4.94 17.86
C ASN A 10 27.54 -6.37 17.51
N PHE A 11 27.85 -7.36 18.36
CA PHE A 11 27.41 -8.74 18.13
C PHE A 11 25.90 -8.91 18.34
N LEU A 12 25.31 -8.19 19.29
CA LEU A 12 23.86 -8.19 19.54
C LEU A 12 23.06 -7.52 18.43
N LEU A 13 23.59 -6.44 17.81
CA LEU A 13 22.95 -5.79 16.66
C LEU A 13 22.99 -6.67 15.40
N ILE A 14 24.09 -7.37 15.16
CA ILE A 14 24.21 -8.31 14.03
C ILE A 14 23.25 -9.51 14.19
N PHE A 15 23.05 -10.01 15.43
CA PHE A 15 22.13 -11.11 15.68
C PHE A 15 20.66 -10.70 15.50
N ALA A 16 20.26 -9.49 15.88
CA ALA A 16 18.89 -9.02 15.71
C ALA A 16 18.52 -8.79 14.23
N VAL A 17 19.46 -8.30 13.42
CA VAL A 17 19.26 -8.14 11.96
C VAL A 17 19.22 -9.50 11.26
N ALA A 18 20.09 -10.44 11.64
CA ALA A 18 20.11 -11.78 11.07
C ALA A 18 18.84 -12.58 11.38
N THR A 19 18.29 -12.47 12.59
CA THR A 19 17.04 -13.17 12.96
C THR A 19 15.80 -12.62 12.25
N SER A 20 15.76 -11.33 11.93
CA SER A 20 14.64 -10.75 11.16
C SER A 20 14.69 -11.16 9.68
N ALA A 21 15.87 -11.17 9.07
CA ALA A 21 16.06 -11.59 7.68
C ALA A 21 15.73 -13.09 7.51
N THR A 22 16.27 -13.96 8.37
CA THR A 22 16.01 -15.41 8.32
C THR A 22 14.53 -15.74 8.54
N ASN A 23 13.78 -14.95 9.31
CA ASN A 23 12.34 -15.14 9.47
C ASN A 23 11.58 -14.79 8.17
N ASN A 24 11.91 -13.68 7.51
CA ASN A 24 11.25 -13.31 6.25
C ASN A 24 11.54 -14.31 5.13
N ASP A 25 12.76 -14.81 5.00
CA ASP A 25 13.14 -15.82 4.01
C ASP A 25 12.36 -17.13 4.20
N SER A 26 12.21 -17.58 5.45
CA SER A 26 11.46 -18.79 5.76
C SER A 26 9.96 -18.63 5.49
N ILE A 27 9.39 -17.47 5.85
CA ILE A 27 7.98 -17.13 5.56
C ILE A 27 7.77 -17.00 4.04
N PHE A 28 8.69 -16.37 3.32
CA PHE A 28 8.62 -16.27 1.86
C PHE A 28 8.65 -17.65 1.20
N ALA A 29 9.53 -18.53 1.62
CA ALA A 29 9.60 -19.89 1.10
C ALA A 29 8.31 -20.69 1.36
N GLU A 30 7.64 -20.46 2.48
CA GLU A 30 6.31 -21.02 2.75
C GLU A 30 5.27 -20.47 1.77
N TYR A 31 5.21 -19.16 1.56
CA TYR A 31 4.29 -18.56 0.58
C TYR A 31 4.60 -19.02 -0.85
N GLN A 32 5.87 -19.15 -1.22
CA GLN A 32 6.26 -19.67 -2.53
C GLN A 32 5.66 -21.08 -2.77
N LYS A 33 5.71 -21.95 -1.78
CA LYS A 33 5.09 -23.29 -1.87
C LYS A 33 3.57 -23.22 -1.93
N ARG A 34 2.94 -22.39 -1.07
CA ARG A 34 1.48 -22.26 -1.00
C ARG A 34 0.87 -21.63 -2.25
N CYS A 35 1.61 -20.75 -2.90
CA CYS A 35 1.17 -20.02 -4.10
C CYS A 35 1.70 -20.64 -5.41
N ALA A 36 2.34 -21.78 -5.38
CA ALA A 36 3.00 -22.39 -6.56
C ALA A 36 2.05 -22.61 -7.75
N ALA A 37 0.75 -22.81 -7.50
CA ALA A 37 -0.28 -22.96 -8.52
C ALA A 37 -1.07 -21.64 -8.78
N ASP A 38 -0.80 -20.57 -8.03
CA ASP A 38 -1.56 -19.35 -8.10
C ASP A 38 -1.06 -18.48 -9.29
N THR A 39 -1.96 -18.14 -10.19
CA THR A 39 -1.63 -17.36 -11.39
C THR A 39 -2.19 -15.94 -11.35
N SER A 40 -3.19 -15.69 -10.50
CA SER A 40 -3.82 -14.39 -10.34
C SER A 40 -3.39 -13.68 -9.05
N ILE A 41 -3.42 -12.35 -9.09
CA ILE A 41 -3.16 -11.54 -7.89
C ILE A 41 -4.16 -11.82 -6.77
N VAL A 42 -5.41 -12.17 -7.09
CA VAL A 42 -6.44 -12.49 -6.09
C VAL A 42 -6.12 -13.80 -5.36
N GLN A 43 -5.70 -14.84 -6.09
CA GLN A 43 -5.29 -16.11 -5.47
C GLN A 43 -4.15 -15.90 -4.46
N ILE A 44 -3.11 -15.13 -4.85
CA ILE A 44 -1.99 -14.78 -3.95
C ILE A 44 -2.50 -13.99 -2.74
N ALA A 45 -3.37 -12.98 -2.96
CA ALA A 45 -3.94 -12.15 -1.90
C ALA A 45 -4.75 -12.97 -0.89
N GLU A 46 -5.52 -13.95 -1.35
CA GLU A 46 -6.34 -14.83 -0.51
C GLU A 46 -5.51 -15.70 0.44
N ARG A 47 -4.23 -15.98 0.09
CA ARG A 47 -3.32 -16.71 0.98
C ARG A 47 -2.98 -15.95 2.27
N PHE A 48 -3.21 -14.63 2.27
CA PHE A 48 -3.00 -13.78 3.45
C PHE A 48 -4.25 -13.63 4.33
N ILE A 49 -5.40 -14.20 3.97
CA ILE A 49 -6.61 -14.11 4.80
C ILE A 49 -6.32 -14.66 6.21
N GLY A 50 -6.69 -13.87 7.24
CA GLY A 50 -6.38 -14.14 8.64
C GLY A 50 -5.08 -13.53 9.15
N THR A 51 -4.19 -13.05 8.27
CA THR A 51 -2.96 -12.35 8.69
C THR A 51 -3.30 -11.08 9.46
N PRO A 52 -2.67 -10.81 10.63
CA PRO A 52 -3.00 -9.68 11.48
C PRO A 52 -2.87 -8.32 10.81
N TYR A 53 -3.79 -7.39 11.13
CA TYR A 53 -3.64 -5.97 10.81
C TYR A 53 -2.75 -5.26 11.85
N VAL A 54 -1.69 -4.61 11.39
CA VAL A 54 -0.83 -3.78 12.23
C VAL A 54 -0.54 -2.47 11.51
N ALA A 55 -0.93 -1.34 12.11
CA ALA A 55 -0.65 -0.02 11.54
C ALA A 55 0.82 0.39 11.77
N GLY A 56 1.37 1.19 10.82
CA GLY A 56 2.68 1.80 10.98
C GLY A 56 3.85 0.82 10.92
N THR A 57 3.70 -0.29 10.23
CA THR A 57 4.74 -1.33 10.08
C THR A 57 6.02 -0.83 9.39
N LEU A 58 5.95 0.30 8.69
CA LEU A 58 7.08 0.91 7.98
C LEU A 58 7.77 2.02 8.78
N GLU A 59 7.25 2.38 9.96
CA GLU A 59 7.77 3.48 10.76
C GLU A 59 8.90 3.03 11.71
N GLY A 60 9.65 3.99 12.26
CA GLY A 60 10.55 3.80 13.41
C GLY A 60 12.06 3.82 13.10
N ASP A 61 12.51 3.75 11.84
CA ASP A 61 13.94 3.84 11.53
C ASP A 61 14.40 5.28 11.36
N SER A 62 15.65 5.54 11.74
CA SER A 62 16.31 6.84 11.54
C SER A 62 16.72 7.07 10.07
N VAL A 63 16.93 5.98 9.34
CA VAL A 63 17.28 5.98 7.91
C VAL A 63 16.22 5.17 7.17
N GLU A 64 15.69 5.72 6.08
CA GLU A 64 14.71 5.03 5.25
C GLU A 64 15.35 3.83 4.55
N GLN A 65 14.71 2.68 4.66
CA GLN A 65 15.14 1.44 4.03
C GLN A 65 13.94 0.58 3.66
N LEU A 66 14.12 -0.37 2.76
CA LEU A 66 13.07 -1.31 2.41
C LEU A 66 12.75 -2.23 3.59
N LYS A 67 11.59 -1.99 4.22
CA LYS A 67 11.05 -2.90 5.24
C LYS A 67 10.12 -3.91 4.59
N ILE A 68 10.34 -5.17 4.88
CA ILE A 68 9.50 -6.29 4.43
C ILE A 68 8.92 -6.97 5.66
N ARG A 69 7.60 -7.16 5.65
CA ARG A 69 6.87 -7.98 6.61
C ARG A 69 5.86 -8.82 5.87
N LEU A 70 5.81 -10.11 6.20
CA LEU A 70 4.87 -11.07 5.62
C LEU A 70 3.92 -11.66 6.68
N ASP A 71 4.12 -11.27 7.93
CA ASP A 71 3.39 -11.74 9.12
C ASP A 71 2.30 -10.78 9.60
N ALA A 72 2.29 -9.53 9.11
CA ALA A 72 1.30 -8.52 9.46
C ALA A 72 1.27 -7.39 8.44
N PHE A 73 0.10 -6.79 8.23
CA PHE A 73 -0.11 -5.75 7.22
C PHE A 73 -0.96 -4.59 7.75
N ASP A 74 -0.74 -3.40 7.22
CA ASP A 74 -1.77 -2.39 7.03
C ASP A 74 -2.35 -2.49 5.61
N CYS A 75 -3.33 -1.63 5.27
CA CYS A 75 -4.02 -1.73 3.99
C CYS A 75 -3.09 -1.47 2.79
N VAL A 76 -2.10 -0.60 2.93
CA VAL A 76 -1.15 -0.25 1.85
C VAL A 76 -0.12 -1.36 1.68
N THR A 77 0.53 -1.79 2.78
CA THR A 77 1.54 -2.83 2.74
C THR A 77 0.99 -4.17 2.27
N PHE A 78 -0.28 -4.48 2.55
CA PHE A 78 -0.98 -5.64 1.99
C PHE A 78 -1.04 -5.60 0.46
N VAL A 79 -1.50 -4.48 -0.11
CA VAL A 79 -1.63 -4.34 -1.58
C VAL A 79 -0.26 -4.34 -2.24
N GLU A 80 0.71 -3.60 -1.70
CA GLU A 80 2.08 -3.54 -2.23
C GLU A 80 2.76 -4.91 -2.22
N THR A 81 2.67 -5.63 -1.10
CA THR A 81 3.26 -6.97 -0.95
C THR A 81 2.61 -7.97 -1.92
N THR A 82 1.28 -7.99 -2.00
CA THR A 82 0.56 -8.88 -2.91
C THR A 82 0.92 -8.60 -4.37
N LEU A 83 0.97 -7.32 -4.76
CA LEU A 83 1.34 -6.90 -6.11
C LEU A 83 2.80 -7.29 -6.44
N ALA A 84 3.73 -7.11 -5.49
CA ALA A 84 5.12 -7.48 -5.67
C ALA A 84 5.32 -8.99 -5.81
N LEU A 85 4.66 -9.80 -5.00
CA LEU A 85 4.69 -11.27 -5.09
C LEU A 85 4.15 -11.76 -6.44
N TRP A 86 3.02 -11.18 -6.89
CA TRP A 86 2.43 -11.55 -8.17
C TRP A 86 3.32 -11.14 -9.35
N ARG A 87 3.94 -9.96 -9.32
CA ARG A 87 4.81 -9.47 -10.39
C ARG A 87 6.16 -10.19 -10.45
N SER A 88 6.74 -10.53 -9.31
CA SER A 88 7.98 -11.32 -9.22
C SER A 88 7.77 -12.80 -9.59
N GLU A 89 6.51 -13.22 -9.79
CA GLU A 89 6.15 -14.62 -10.05
C GLU A 89 6.69 -15.57 -8.96
N LEU A 90 6.94 -15.03 -7.76
CA LEU A 90 7.51 -15.78 -6.62
C LEU A 90 8.82 -16.51 -6.94
N LYS A 91 9.62 -16.00 -7.91
CA LYS A 91 10.86 -16.64 -8.36
C LYS A 91 11.90 -16.72 -7.25
N SER A 92 12.19 -15.58 -6.63
CA SER A 92 13.12 -15.49 -5.51
C SER A 92 12.71 -14.39 -4.53
N TYR A 93 13.27 -14.42 -3.32
CA TYR A 93 13.08 -13.35 -2.34
C TYR A 93 13.65 -12.03 -2.85
N ASP A 94 14.79 -12.06 -3.54
CA ASP A 94 15.41 -10.85 -4.10
C ASP A 94 14.58 -10.23 -5.22
N ASP A 95 13.98 -11.04 -6.10
CA ASP A 95 13.05 -10.55 -7.13
C ASP A 95 11.81 -9.91 -6.51
N PHE A 96 11.25 -10.54 -5.48
CA PHE A 96 10.15 -9.98 -4.72
C PHE A 96 10.52 -8.67 -4.04
N ALA A 97 11.67 -8.60 -3.36
CA ALA A 97 12.15 -7.40 -2.70
C ALA A 97 12.39 -6.25 -3.70
N ALA A 98 12.97 -6.56 -4.86
CA ALA A 98 13.19 -5.60 -5.94
C ALA A 98 11.87 -5.05 -6.50
N GLU A 99 10.86 -5.89 -6.75
CA GLU A 99 9.53 -5.44 -7.17
C GLU A 99 8.83 -4.61 -6.08
N LEU A 100 8.91 -5.01 -4.82
CA LEU A 100 8.34 -4.26 -3.71
C LEU A 100 8.98 -2.87 -3.57
N GLN A 101 10.30 -2.77 -3.76
CA GLN A 101 10.99 -1.48 -3.77
C GLN A 101 10.48 -0.58 -4.91
N LYS A 102 10.35 -1.12 -6.13
CA LYS A 102 9.82 -0.37 -7.29
C LYS A 102 8.41 0.16 -7.02
N ILE A 103 7.56 -0.65 -6.41
CA ILE A 103 6.16 -0.32 -6.13
C ILE A 103 6.03 0.75 -5.04
N ARG A 104 6.85 0.68 -3.99
CA ARG A 104 6.74 1.51 -2.78
C ARG A 104 7.42 2.85 -2.89
N TYR A 105 8.51 2.92 -3.66
CA TYR A 105 9.36 4.11 -3.71
C TYR A 105 9.29 4.81 -5.06
N ARG A 106 9.37 6.12 -5.04
CA ARG A 106 9.37 6.98 -6.23
C ARG A 106 10.45 6.55 -7.23
N ASN A 107 10.00 6.17 -8.44
CA ASN A 107 10.87 5.61 -9.49
C ASN A 107 11.74 4.42 -9.01
N GLY A 108 11.28 3.68 -7.99
CA GLY A 108 11.97 2.54 -7.42
C GLY A 108 13.24 2.87 -6.62
N LYS A 109 13.46 4.13 -6.24
CA LYS A 109 14.68 4.57 -5.56
C LYS A 109 14.40 4.97 -4.12
N ILE A 110 15.20 4.44 -3.18
CA ILE A 110 15.18 4.86 -1.78
C ILE A 110 16.12 6.06 -1.64
N ASP A 111 15.54 7.21 -1.30
CA ASP A 111 16.24 8.48 -1.07
C ASP A 111 15.53 9.25 0.05
N GLY A 112 15.70 8.78 1.27
CA GLY A 112 15.05 9.29 2.46
C GLY A 112 13.55 9.03 2.51
N PHE A 113 12.92 9.47 3.60
CA PHE A 113 11.51 9.26 3.91
C PHE A 113 10.57 9.78 2.81
N ALA A 114 10.88 10.92 2.19
CA ALA A 114 10.05 11.54 1.16
C ALA A 114 10.06 10.78 -0.19
N SER A 115 10.98 9.83 -0.40
CA SER A 115 10.97 8.97 -1.59
C SER A 115 9.89 7.89 -1.53
N ARG A 116 9.42 7.51 -0.34
CA ARG A 116 8.28 6.60 -0.17
C ARG A 116 6.99 7.28 -0.66
N LEU A 117 6.16 6.54 -1.36
CA LEU A 117 4.92 7.06 -1.96
C LEU A 117 3.79 7.07 -0.91
N HIS A 118 3.71 8.15 -0.13
CA HIS A 118 2.81 8.25 1.02
C HIS A 118 1.35 8.52 0.67
N TYR A 119 1.09 9.23 -0.44
CA TYR A 119 -0.26 9.51 -0.92
C TYR A 119 -0.67 8.51 -1.99
N THR A 120 -1.88 7.99 -1.90
CA THR A 120 -2.34 6.93 -2.83
C THR A 120 -2.43 7.43 -4.27
N THR A 121 -2.82 8.69 -4.49
CA THR A 121 -2.83 9.27 -5.84
C THR A 121 -1.43 9.43 -6.43
N ASP A 122 -0.43 9.70 -5.60
CA ASP A 122 0.98 9.74 -6.01
C ASP A 122 1.49 8.33 -6.32
N TRP A 123 1.17 7.35 -5.45
CA TRP A 123 1.47 5.95 -5.63
C TRP A 123 0.90 5.41 -6.95
N LEU A 124 -0.38 5.66 -7.22
CA LEU A 124 -1.04 5.25 -8.46
C LEU A 124 -0.38 5.87 -9.69
N ARG A 125 -0.07 7.17 -9.63
CA ARG A 125 0.55 7.91 -10.74
C ARG A 125 1.96 7.40 -11.03
N ASN A 126 2.79 7.24 -10.00
CA ASN A 126 4.15 6.70 -10.15
C ASN A 126 4.13 5.29 -10.71
N ASN A 127 3.31 4.41 -10.14
CA ASN A 127 3.22 3.02 -10.59
C ASN A 127 2.60 2.89 -11.99
N ALA A 128 1.69 3.79 -12.38
CA ALA A 128 1.19 3.85 -13.76
C ALA A 128 2.27 4.30 -14.75
N SER A 129 3.09 5.30 -14.39
CA SER A 129 4.19 5.75 -15.25
C SER A 129 5.28 4.70 -15.44
N MET A 130 5.42 3.77 -14.50
CA MET A 130 6.35 2.64 -14.55
C MET A 130 5.74 1.37 -15.19
N GLY A 131 4.48 1.43 -15.67
CA GLY A 131 3.80 0.29 -16.25
C GLY A 131 3.41 -0.82 -15.26
N ILE A 132 3.41 -0.52 -13.97
CA ILE A 132 3.07 -1.48 -12.90
C ILE A 132 1.56 -1.61 -12.72
N VAL A 133 0.82 -0.51 -12.90
CA VAL A 133 -0.64 -0.48 -12.88
C VAL A 133 -1.18 0.36 -14.03
N GLU A 134 -2.45 0.15 -14.39
CA GLU A 134 -3.20 1.04 -15.29
C GLU A 134 -4.38 1.65 -14.53
N ASN A 135 -4.41 2.98 -14.40
CA ASN A 135 -5.54 3.67 -13.80
C ASN A 135 -6.68 3.78 -14.82
N ILE A 136 -7.72 2.98 -14.64
CA ILE A 136 -8.90 2.93 -15.54
C ILE A 136 -10.04 3.84 -15.07
N THR A 137 -9.86 4.60 -14.01
CA THR A 137 -10.95 5.37 -13.37
C THR A 137 -11.60 6.35 -14.35
N GLN A 138 -10.83 6.98 -15.23
CA GLN A 138 -11.36 7.93 -16.23
C GLN A 138 -12.31 7.26 -17.22
N GLN A 139 -12.15 5.97 -17.48
CA GLN A 139 -13.05 5.17 -18.32
C GLN A 139 -14.38 4.89 -17.63
N LEU A 140 -14.39 4.89 -16.29
CA LEU A 140 -15.55 4.60 -15.44
C LEU A 140 -16.29 5.89 -15.01
N SER A 141 -15.58 7.02 -14.93
CA SER A 141 -16.12 8.31 -14.48
C SER A 141 -15.27 9.49 -14.94
N THR A 142 -15.92 10.52 -15.45
CA THR A 142 -15.26 11.80 -15.81
C THR A 142 -15.21 12.79 -14.65
N ARG A 143 -15.66 12.39 -13.44
CA ARG A 143 -15.68 13.25 -12.27
C ARG A 143 -14.27 13.47 -11.75
N GLN A 144 -13.88 14.73 -11.66
CA GLN A 144 -12.59 15.16 -11.12
C GLN A 144 -12.56 14.97 -9.59
N LEU A 145 -11.45 14.42 -9.09
CA LEU A 145 -11.13 14.37 -7.67
C LEU A 145 -10.38 15.65 -7.30
N PRO A 146 -10.98 16.54 -6.49
CA PRO A 146 -10.25 17.68 -5.96
C PRO A 146 -9.17 17.20 -4.98
N LEU A 147 -7.94 17.69 -5.14
CA LEU A 147 -6.83 17.37 -4.26
C LEU A 147 -6.28 18.64 -3.63
N GLU A 148 -6.36 18.72 -2.31
CA GLU A 148 -5.72 19.71 -1.45
C GLU A 148 -4.94 18.97 -0.38
N LEU A 149 -3.73 18.51 -0.71
CA LEU A 149 -2.94 17.62 0.13
C LEU A 149 -2.05 18.41 1.08
N ASN A 150 -2.21 18.16 2.39
CA ASN A 150 -1.39 18.73 3.46
C ASN A 150 -1.43 17.87 4.73
N PHE A 151 -2.01 16.67 4.67
CA PHE A 151 -2.26 15.84 5.86
C PHE A 151 -0.99 15.54 6.66
N MET A 152 0.09 15.15 5.99
CA MET A 152 1.33 14.79 6.66
C MET A 152 2.03 16.01 7.26
N THR A 153 2.10 17.11 6.51
CA THR A 153 2.73 18.34 7.02
C THR A 153 1.90 18.99 8.11
N HIS A 154 0.56 18.97 8.03
CA HIS A 154 -0.33 19.46 9.07
C HIS A 154 -0.25 18.61 10.36
N HIS A 155 -0.06 17.31 10.20
CA HIS A 155 0.08 16.36 11.33
C HIS A 155 1.54 15.93 11.57
N ARG A 156 2.52 16.82 11.29
CA ARG A 156 3.96 16.55 11.40
C ARG A 156 4.36 15.79 12.68
N GLY A 157 3.73 16.13 13.80
CA GLY A 157 4.01 15.50 15.10
C GLY A 157 3.73 13.99 15.16
N ARG A 158 2.91 13.45 14.25
CA ARG A 158 2.59 12.02 14.16
C ARG A 158 3.64 11.21 13.40
N TYR A 159 4.54 11.88 12.65
CA TYR A 159 5.55 11.23 11.80
C TYR A 159 6.94 11.48 12.39
N PRO A 160 7.58 10.47 13.04
CA PRO A 160 8.92 10.64 13.63
C PRO A 160 9.95 11.17 12.62
N ALA A 161 9.89 10.69 11.38
CA ALA A 161 10.77 11.12 10.29
C ALA A 161 10.62 12.60 9.88
N LEU A 162 9.46 13.21 10.14
CA LEU A 162 9.22 14.63 9.85
C LEU A 162 9.43 15.52 11.07
N ARG A 163 9.18 15.00 12.27
CA ARG A 163 9.18 15.77 13.52
C ARG A 163 10.52 16.43 13.78
N ASN A 164 11.60 15.69 13.60
CA ASN A 164 12.96 16.10 13.92
C ASN A 164 13.85 16.32 12.68
N ASN A 165 13.32 16.17 11.46
CA ASN A 165 14.05 16.37 10.22
C ASN A 165 13.34 17.42 9.36
N PHE A 166 13.89 18.63 9.33
CA PHE A 166 13.31 19.75 8.59
C PHE A 166 13.42 19.56 7.06
N GLU A 167 14.48 18.92 6.59
CA GLU A 167 14.67 18.63 5.16
C GLU A 167 13.58 17.68 4.65
N GLN A 168 13.33 16.57 5.34
CA GLN A 168 12.25 15.65 4.99
C GLN A 168 10.87 16.31 5.08
N PHE A 169 10.66 17.17 6.08
CA PHE A 169 9.43 17.95 6.16
C PHE A 169 9.22 18.86 4.94
N ILE A 170 10.25 19.59 4.50
CA ILE A 170 10.18 20.44 3.29
C ILE A 170 9.95 19.59 2.05
N ALA A 171 10.63 18.44 1.93
CA ALA A 171 10.45 17.54 0.80
C ALA A 171 8.99 17.04 0.70
N ILE A 172 8.38 16.59 1.81
CA ILE A 172 6.96 16.18 1.83
C ILE A 172 6.04 17.35 1.48
N ARG A 173 6.28 18.54 2.04
CA ARG A 173 5.48 19.74 1.73
C ARG A 173 5.51 20.10 0.24
N ASN A 174 6.66 19.98 -0.40
CA ASN A 174 6.79 20.22 -1.83
C ASN A 174 6.05 19.16 -2.66
N ILE A 175 6.07 17.90 -2.23
CA ILE A 175 5.29 16.80 -2.83
C ILE A 175 3.79 17.10 -2.71
N GLU A 176 3.28 17.39 -1.51
CA GLU A 176 1.88 17.76 -1.26
C GLU A 176 1.42 18.90 -2.15
N LYS A 177 2.22 20.00 -2.22
CA LYS A 177 1.95 21.14 -3.09
C LYS A 177 1.93 20.73 -4.56
N SER A 178 2.91 19.97 -5.03
CA SER A 178 2.98 19.49 -6.41
C SER A 178 1.76 18.67 -6.80
N LEU A 179 1.34 17.72 -5.92
CA LEU A 179 0.20 16.85 -6.16
C LEU A 179 -1.12 17.62 -6.18
N SER A 180 -1.30 18.60 -5.28
CA SER A 180 -2.50 19.44 -5.21
C SER A 180 -2.72 20.28 -6.48
N HIS A 181 -1.65 20.63 -7.20
CA HIS A 181 -1.74 21.36 -8.48
C HIS A 181 -1.94 20.43 -9.69
N LYS A 182 -1.79 19.12 -9.55
CA LYS A 182 -1.93 18.18 -10.66
C LYS A 182 -3.40 17.93 -11.00
N ARG A 183 -3.74 18.14 -12.26
CA ARG A 183 -5.05 17.80 -12.84
C ARG A 183 -5.08 16.34 -13.32
N GLY A 184 -6.28 15.88 -13.73
CA GLY A 184 -6.45 14.54 -14.29
C GLY A 184 -6.56 13.44 -13.23
N ASN A 185 -6.89 13.80 -12.00
CA ASN A 185 -7.29 12.82 -11.00
C ASN A 185 -8.81 12.62 -11.09
N PHE A 186 -9.24 11.40 -11.35
CA PHE A 186 -10.64 11.03 -11.46
C PHE A 186 -11.04 10.09 -10.33
N PHE A 187 -12.34 10.08 -10.00
CA PHE A 187 -12.89 9.10 -9.06
C PHE A 187 -14.34 8.77 -9.42
N VAL A 188 -14.78 7.58 -9.03
CA VAL A 188 -16.18 7.19 -9.09
C VAL A 188 -16.81 7.55 -7.74
N PHE A 189 -17.84 8.40 -7.76
CA PHE A 189 -18.53 8.78 -6.53
C PHE A 189 -19.23 7.57 -5.90
N LYS A 190 -19.19 7.43 -4.57
CA LYS A 190 -19.66 6.22 -3.87
C LYS A 190 -21.08 5.77 -4.23
N ARG A 191 -22.01 6.70 -4.50
CA ARG A 191 -23.37 6.38 -4.92
C ARG A 191 -23.48 5.77 -6.32
N ASP A 192 -22.44 5.95 -7.14
CA ASP A 192 -22.40 5.48 -8.53
C ASP A 192 -21.68 4.12 -8.64
N VAL A 193 -21.03 3.64 -7.57
CA VAL A 193 -20.22 2.40 -7.59
C VAL A 193 -21.04 1.17 -7.92
N ALA A 194 -22.26 1.05 -7.38
CA ALA A 194 -23.14 -0.08 -7.71
C ALA A 194 -23.47 -0.16 -9.21
N ARG A 195 -23.54 0.98 -9.91
CA ARG A 195 -23.85 1.02 -11.36
C ARG A 195 -22.70 0.58 -12.24
N ILE A 196 -21.48 0.68 -11.75
CA ILE A 196 -20.25 0.30 -12.50
C ILE A 196 -19.65 -1.01 -11.98
N ASP A 197 -20.34 -1.72 -11.09
CA ASP A 197 -19.79 -2.92 -10.44
C ASP A 197 -19.31 -3.98 -11.44
N SER A 198 -20.09 -4.24 -12.51
CA SER A 198 -19.72 -5.19 -13.56
C SER A 198 -18.52 -4.77 -14.40
N LEU A 199 -18.15 -3.46 -14.36
CA LEU A 199 -17.02 -2.91 -15.08
C LEU A 199 -15.74 -2.91 -14.27
N ILE A 200 -15.81 -3.23 -12.97
CA ILE A 200 -14.63 -3.35 -12.09
C ILE A 200 -14.01 -4.73 -12.32
N PRO A 201 -12.77 -4.82 -12.85
CA PRO A 201 -12.12 -6.12 -13.04
C PRO A 201 -11.81 -6.80 -11.71
N GLU A 202 -11.86 -8.12 -11.67
CA GLU A 202 -11.35 -8.88 -10.54
C GLU A 202 -9.84 -8.65 -10.38
N GLY A 203 -9.37 -8.50 -9.16
CA GLY A 203 -7.98 -8.15 -8.85
C GLY A 203 -7.63 -6.68 -9.06
N ALA A 204 -8.58 -5.83 -9.48
CA ALA A 204 -8.34 -4.40 -9.55
C ALA A 204 -8.04 -3.82 -8.17
N ILE A 205 -7.08 -2.91 -8.10
CA ILE A 205 -6.76 -2.13 -6.90
C ILE A 205 -7.85 -1.07 -6.72
N ILE A 206 -8.48 -1.07 -5.56
CA ILE A 206 -9.53 -0.13 -5.17
C ILE A 206 -8.97 0.81 -4.10
N ALA A 207 -8.71 2.05 -4.48
CA ALA A 207 -8.34 3.10 -3.54
C ALA A 207 -9.60 3.90 -3.16
N ILE A 208 -9.90 3.96 -1.86
CA ILE A 208 -11.12 4.59 -1.33
C ILE A 208 -10.83 6.04 -0.99
N THR A 209 -11.39 6.95 -1.77
CA THR A 209 -11.24 8.40 -1.57
C THR A 209 -11.99 8.90 -0.35
N THR A 210 -11.54 10.02 0.23
CA THR A 210 -12.06 10.51 1.51
C THR A 210 -12.30 12.03 1.50
N ASN A 211 -13.15 12.48 2.42
CA ASN A 211 -13.32 13.90 2.76
C ASN A 211 -12.54 14.32 4.02
N ILE A 212 -11.61 13.49 4.48
CA ILE A 212 -10.67 13.91 5.53
C ILE A 212 -9.78 15.00 4.95
N GLU A 213 -9.76 16.14 5.62
CA GLU A 213 -8.98 17.30 5.18
C GLU A 213 -7.50 16.95 4.94
N GLY A 214 -6.97 17.37 3.81
CA GLY A 214 -5.58 17.15 3.43
C GLY A 214 -5.20 15.76 2.98
N LEU A 215 -6.15 14.80 2.92
CA LEU A 215 -5.91 13.40 2.56
C LEU A 215 -6.66 13.04 1.27
N ASP A 216 -6.06 12.24 0.40
CA ASP A 216 -6.67 11.74 -0.84
C ASP A 216 -7.51 10.48 -0.65
N CYS A 217 -6.91 9.45 -0.06
CA CYS A 217 -7.54 8.15 0.19
C CYS A 217 -7.39 7.73 1.65
N ALA A 218 -8.43 7.12 2.20
CA ALA A 218 -8.43 6.62 3.58
C ALA A 218 -8.20 5.12 3.66
N HIS A 219 -8.30 4.40 2.55
CA HIS A 219 -8.17 2.94 2.52
C HIS A 219 -7.85 2.44 1.11
N ILE A 220 -7.29 1.21 1.03
CA ILE A 220 -6.97 0.54 -0.23
C ILE A 220 -7.13 -0.98 -0.05
N GLY A 221 -7.49 -1.68 -1.14
CA GLY A 221 -7.61 -3.14 -1.20
C GLY A 221 -7.72 -3.62 -2.63
N LEU A 222 -8.07 -4.90 -2.81
CA LEU A 222 -8.28 -5.54 -4.10
C LEU A 222 -9.77 -5.85 -4.30
N ALA A 223 -10.24 -5.68 -5.52
CA ALA A 223 -11.57 -6.14 -5.92
C ALA A 223 -11.59 -7.67 -6.04
N VAL A 224 -12.57 -8.31 -5.44
CA VAL A 224 -12.84 -9.74 -5.58
C VAL A 224 -14.31 -9.96 -5.89
N LYS A 225 -14.61 -10.82 -6.86
CA LYS A 225 -16.00 -11.15 -7.23
C LYS A 225 -16.52 -12.29 -6.36
N ARG A 226 -17.65 -12.05 -5.67
CA ARG A 226 -18.37 -13.05 -4.89
C ARG A 226 -19.89 -12.88 -5.17
N ASP A 227 -20.57 -13.97 -5.42
CA ASP A 227 -22.03 -13.99 -5.64
C ASP A 227 -22.50 -12.97 -6.68
N GLY A 228 -21.69 -12.74 -7.71
CA GLY A 228 -22.00 -11.79 -8.80
C GLY A 228 -21.75 -10.32 -8.49
N ALA A 229 -21.20 -9.97 -7.32
CA ALA A 229 -20.90 -8.61 -6.91
C ALA A 229 -19.40 -8.43 -6.55
N THR A 230 -18.93 -7.18 -6.58
CA THR A 230 -17.59 -6.84 -6.13
C THR A 230 -17.55 -6.67 -4.61
N HIS A 231 -16.62 -7.36 -3.98
CA HIS A 231 -16.24 -7.22 -2.58
C HIS A 231 -14.82 -6.69 -2.46
N LEU A 232 -14.44 -6.25 -1.25
CA LEU A 232 -13.09 -5.74 -0.98
C LEU A 232 -12.27 -6.79 -0.22
N LEU A 233 -11.17 -7.26 -0.80
CA LEU A 233 -10.14 -8.05 -0.12
C LEU A 233 -9.07 -7.07 0.38
N HIS A 234 -8.91 -6.96 1.69
CA HIS A 234 -8.10 -5.91 2.30
C HIS A 234 -7.57 -6.29 3.70
N ALA A 235 -6.50 -5.63 4.15
CA ALA A 235 -6.15 -5.64 5.56
C ALA A 235 -7.07 -4.67 6.31
N SER A 236 -7.99 -5.21 7.11
CA SER A 236 -9.05 -4.49 7.79
C SER A 236 -8.65 -4.07 9.19
N SER A 237 -8.59 -2.76 9.46
CA SER A 237 -8.33 -2.24 10.81
C SER A 237 -9.45 -2.56 11.79
N SER A 238 -10.70 -2.70 11.33
CA SER A 238 -11.85 -3.05 12.17
C SER A 238 -11.93 -4.56 12.47
N GLN A 239 -11.61 -5.42 11.48
CA GLN A 239 -11.56 -6.88 11.66
C GLN A 239 -10.21 -7.36 12.22
N LYS A 240 -9.21 -6.46 12.33
CA LYS A 240 -7.87 -6.75 12.83
C LYS A 240 -7.07 -7.78 12.02
N GLN A 241 -7.46 -8.02 10.79
CA GLN A 241 -6.82 -9.00 9.90
C GLN A 241 -7.10 -8.73 8.42
N VAL A 242 -6.39 -9.43 7.56
CA VAL A 242 -6.72 -9.52 6.13
C VAL A 242 -8.01 -10.33 5.98
N CYS A 243 -8.98 -9.79 5.28
CA CYS A 243 -10.26 -10.45 5.05
C CYS A 243 -10.94 -9.95 3.77
N ILE A 244 -11.92 -10.69 3.30
CA ILE A 244 -12.90 -10.22 2.31
C ILE A 244 -14.05 -9.56 3.05
N SER A 245 -14.46 -8.36 2.63
CA SER A 245 -15.60 -7.68 3.21
C SER A 245 -16.88 -8.51 3.03
N GLN A 246 -17.70 -8.65 4.09
CA GLN A 246 -18.99 -9.32 4.00
C GLN A 246 -19.98 -8.55 3.12
N LYS A 247 -19.82 -7.23 3.08
CA LYS A 247 -20.63 -6.31 2.27
C LYS A 247 -20.02 -6.18 0.88
N THR A 248 -20.87 -5.97 -0.12
CA THR A 248 -20.42 -5.54 -1.45
C THR A 248 -19.62 -4.24 -1.35
N LEU A 249 -18.80 -3.92 -2.34
CA LEU A 249 -18.00 -2.69 -2.34
C LEU A 249 -18.87 -1.44 -2.18
N ALA A 250 -20.02 -1.37 -2.87
CA ALA A 250 -20.93 -0.23 -2.75
C ALA A 250 -21.50 -0.09 -1.32
N GLU A 251 -21.92 -1.20 -0.72
CA GLU A 251 -22.42 -1.22 0.67
C GLU A 251 -21.31 -0.90 1.67
N TYR A 252 -20.09 -1.43 1.44
CA TYR A 252 -18.94 -1.11 2.28
C TYR A 252 -18.64 0.39 2.31
N LEU A 253 -18.66 1.05 1.15
CA LEU A 253 -18.49 2.50 1.06
C LEU A 253 -19.57 3.28 1.80
N ALA A 254 -20.81 2.78 1.80
CA ALA A 254 -21.92 3.41 2.51
C ALA A 254 -21.78 3.38 4.04
N THR A 255 -20.99 2.44 4.59
CA THR A 255 -20.81 2.32 6.06
C THR A 255 -20.05 3.48 6.70
N ASN A 256 -19.27 4.23 5.91
CA ASN A 256 -18.44 5.31 6.42
C ASN A 256 -18.76 6.64 5.72
N LYS A 257 -19.21 7.63 6.51
CA LYS A 257 -19.53 8.98 6.00
C LYS A 257 -18.31 9.71 5.44
N LYS A 258 -17.10 9.32 5.85
CA LYS A 258 -15.83 9.91 5.36
C LYS A 258 -15.42 9.39 3.99
N PHE A 259 -15.93 8.25 3.54
CA PHE A 259 -15.67 7.73 2.21
C PHE A 259 -16.46 8.50 1.17
N THR A 260 -15.81 8.94 0.10
CA THR A 260 -16.42 9.73 -0.97
C THR A 260 -16.61 8.95 -2.27
N GLY A 261 -15.74 7.99 -2.56
CA GLY A 261 -15.78 7.18 -3.77
C GLY A 261 -14.56 6.29 -3.90
N ILE A 262 -14.24 5.91 -5.12
CA ILE A 262 -13.11 5.03 -5.42
C ILE A 262 -12.29 5.51 -6.62
N ILE A 263 -11.00 5.16 -6.61
CA ILE A 263 -10.14 5.11 -7.78
C ILE A 263 -9.89 3.63 -8.09
N VAL A 264 -9.91 3.27 -9.38
CA VAL A 264 -9.76 1.89 -9.84
C VAL A 264 -8.52 1.77 -10.70
N ALA A 265 -7.60 0.89 -10.34
CA ALA A 265 -6.40 0.61 -11.12
C ALA A 265 -6.23 -0.90 -11.35
N VAL A 266 -5.82 -1.29 -12.55
CA VAL A 266 -5.60 -2.68 -12.92
C VAL A 266 -4.11 -2.98 -12.81
N PRO A 267 -3.71 -4.02 -12.04
CA PRO A 267 -2.34 -4.51 -12.00
C PRO A 267 -1.83 -4.94 -13.37
N LYS A 268 -0.55 -4.68 -13.67
CA LYS A 268 0.15 -5.11 -14.89
C LYS A 268 1.38 -5.96 -14.52
N LYS A 269 1.69 -6.98 -15.34
CA LYS A 269 2.95 -7.74 -15.29
C LYS A 269 4.05 -7.07 -16.07
#